data_3c0a8539ea411d6c0937f49135433f31
#
_entry.id   3c0a8539ea411d6c0937f49135433f31
#
_cell.length_a   1.000
_cell.length_b   1.000
_cell.length_c   1.000
_cell.angle_alpha   90.00
_cell.angle_beta   90.00
_cell.angle_gamma   90.00
#
_symmetry.space_group_name_H-M   'P 1'
#
loop_
_entity.id
_entity.type
_entity.pdbx_description
1 polymer ?
#
loop_
_entity_poly.entity_id
_entity_poly.type
_entity_poly.pdbx_seq_one_letter_code
_entity_poly.pdbx_strand_id
1 'polypeptide(L)'
;MIAAHRYTVVPRIPDRLKELLRVAMNLWWTWDGEAIDLFRRLDPKQLLWERCYANPIRMLGLISQERLTELTTDDGFLAHLDRVAAKLSGYMERSTWFSQTHEKNSLRVGYFCAEFGIVEGLRFYSGGLGILAGDHLKSASDLGIPMAALGLIYRRGYFRQYLNADGWQQESYPEAD
;
A
#
# COMPACT_ATOMS: atom_id res chain seq x y z
N MET A 1 -10.54 25.42 31.96
CA MET A 1 -9.86 24.89 30.76
C MET A 1 -10.93 24.26 29.87
N ILE A 2 -11.20 24.83 28.69
CA ILE A 2 -12.19 24.29 27.76
C ILE A 2 -11.50 23.09 27.09
N ALA A 3 -12.08 21.89 27.22
CA ALA A 3 -11.56 20.70 26.53
C ALA A 3 -11.79 20.88 25.03
N ALA A 4 -10.71 20.96 24.26
CA ALA A 4 -10.79 20.98 22.80
C ALA A 4 -10.95 19.53 22.31
N HIS A 5 -12.04 19.25 21.62
CA HIS A 5 -12.25 17.99 20.93
C HIS A 5 -11.74 18.11 19.49
N ARG A 6 -10.85 17.19 19.09
CA ARG A 6 -10.37 17.11 17.70
C ARG A 6 -11.23 16.09 16.97
N TYR A 7 -11.85 16.50 15.86
CA TYR A 7 -12.59 15.63 14.97
C TYR A 7 -11.83 15.49 13.65
N THR A 8 -11.74 14.29 13.13
CA THR A 8 -11.23 14.03 11.78
C THR A 8 -12.42 13.60 10.92
N VAL A 9 -12.68 14.37 9.87
CA VAL A 9 -13.69 14.01 8.88
C VAL A 9 -12.97 13.30 7.75
N VAL A 10 -13.38 12.05 7.49
CA VAL A 10 -12.86 11.25 6.37
C VAL A 10 -13.95 11.10 5.31
N PRO A 11 -13.59 11.05 4.03
CA PRO A 11 -14.56 10.85 2.96
C PRO A 11 -15.19 9.46 3.06
N ARG A 12 -16.44 9.36 2.63
CA ARG A 12 -17.12 8.07 2.51
C ARG A 12 -16.89 7.53 1.09
N ILE A 13 -16.32 6.35 0.99
CA ILE A 13 -16.11 5.69 -0.29
C ILE A 13 -17.47 5.23 -0.84
N PRO A 14 -17.90 5.71 -2.04
CA PRO A 14 -19.12 5.25 -2.69
C PRO A 14 -19.10 3.74 -2.94
N ASP A 15 -20.27 3.10 -2.91
CA ASP A 15 -20.39 1.65 -3.10
C ASP A 15 -19.79 1.17 -4.43
N ARG A 16 -19.89 1.99 -5.48
CA ARG A 16 -19.30 1.70 -6.79
C ARG A 16 -17.77 1.67 -6.80
N LEU A 17 -17.14 2.29 -5.81
CA LEU A 17 -15.69 2.37 -5.64
C LEU A 17 -15.17 1.49 -4.48
N LYS A 18 -16.00 0.64 -3.89
CA LYS A 18 -15.61 -0.18 -2.72
C LYS A 18 -14.38 -1.05 -2.96
N GLU A 19 -14.17 -1.50 -4.20
CA GLU A 19 -13.01 -2.31 -4.60
C GLU A 19 -11.68 -1.56 -4.42
N LEU A 20 -11.68 -0.21 -4.46
CA LEU A 20 -10.47 0.57 -4.14
C LEU A 20 -9.91 0.24 -2.75
N LEU A 21 -10.80 0.11 -1.76
CA LEU A 21 -10.36 -0.20 -0.41
C LEU A 21 -9.82 -1.64 -0.33
N ARG A 22 -10.48 -2.60 -1.00
CA ARG A 22 -10.00 -3.98 -1.06
C ARG A 22 -8.60 -4.08 -1.69
N VAL A 23 -8.37 -3.37 -2.80
CA VAL A 23 -7.07 -3.34 -3.45
C VAL A 23 -6.04 -2.62 -2.58
N ALA A 24 -6.39 -1.48 -1.97
CA ALA A 24 -5.49 -0.70 -1.11
C ALA A 24 -5.02 -1.47 0.13
N MET A 25 -5.90 -2.31 0.70
CA MET A 25 -5.60 -3.13 1.88
C MET A 25 -4.75 -4.37 1.58
N ASN A 26 -4.59 -4.74 0.32
CA ASN A 26 -3.76 -5.88 -0.07
C ASN A 26 -2.43 -5.39 -0.65
N LEU A 27 -1.32 -5.68 0.01
CA LEU A 27 0.00 -5.20 -0.41
C LEU A 27 0.44 -5.69 -1.79
N TRP A 28 -0.29 -6.61 -2.43
CA TRP A 28 -0.04 -7.02 -3.81
C TRP A 28 0.05 -5.84 -4.78
N TRP A 29 -0.72 -4.77 -4.56
CA TRP A 29 -0.66 -3.58 -5.41
C TRP A 29 0.75 -2.98 -5.50
N THR A 30 1.63 -3.22 -4.52
CA THR A 30 2.96 -2.59 -4.46
C THR A 30 3.93 -3.09 -5.54
N TRP A 31 3.63 -4.23 -6.16
CA TRP A 31 4.41 -4.76 -7.29
C TRP A 31 3.58 -5.03 -8.55
N ASP A 32 2.35 -4.56 -8.56
CA ASP A 32 1.51 -4.55 -9.76
C ASP A 32 1.42 -3.13 -10.34
N GLY A 33 2.02 -2.92 -11.52
CA GLY A 33 2.07 -1.59 -12.14
C GLY A 33 0.70 -1.01 -12.45
N GLU A 34 -0.28 -1.85 -12.86
CA GLU A 34 -1.64 -1.41 -13.18
C GLU A 34 -2.40 -0.96 -11.93
N ALA A 35 -2.18 -1.65 -10.80
CA ALA A 35 -2.74 -1.23 -9.51
C ALA A 35 -2.12 0.08 -9.00
N ILE A 36 -0.82 0.27 -9.18
CA ILE A 36 -0.15 1.54 -8.86
C ILE A 36 -0.75 2.69 -9.69
N ASP A 37 -0.92 2.48 -10.99
CA ASP A 37 -1.47 3.49 -11.88
C ASP A 37 -2.95 3.79 -11.59
N LEU A 38 -3.72 2.82 -11.12
CA LEU A 38 -5.09 3.05 -10.64
C LEU A 38 -5.10 4.08 -9.50
N PHE A 39 -4.24 3.91 -8.50
CA PHE A 39 -4.17 4.86 -7.38
C PHE A 39 -3.66 6.24 -7.79
N ARG A 40 -2.72 6.31 -8.73
CA ARG A 40 -2.27 7.60 -9.29
C ARG A 40 -3.40 8.38 -9.98
N ARG A 41 -4.34 7.69 -10.60
CA ARG A 41 -5.51 8.31 -11.24
C ARG A 41 -6.54 8.90 -10.27
N LEU A 42 -6.48 8.56 -8.98
CA LEU A 42 -7.34 9.19 -7.96
C LEU A 42 -7.11 10.71 -7.91
N ASP A 43 -5.87 11.14 -8.05
CA ASP A 43 -5.50 12.55 -8.13
C ASP A 43 -4.69 12.81 -9.41
N PRO A 44 -5.29 13.39 -10.47
CA PRO A 44 -4.62 13.66 -11.74
C PRO A 44 -3.37 14.53 -11.63
N LYS A 45 -3.29 15.36 -10.58
CA LYS A 45 -2.13 16.21 -10.30
C LYS A 45 -1.03 15.47 -9.53
N GLN A 46 -1.29 14.23 -9.11
CA GLN A 46 -0.41 13.38 -8.31
C GLN A 46 0.10 13.97 -6.98
N LEU A 47 -0.44 15.11 -6.56
CA LEU A 47 -0.05 15.78 -5.32
C LEU A 47 -0.40 14.96 -4.08
N LEU A 48 -1.54 14.26 -4.10
CA LEU A 48 -1.93 13.35 -3.02
C LEU A 48 -1.03 12.11 -2.97
N TRP A 49 -0.64 11.56 -4.13
CA TRP A 49 0.28 10.43 -4.19
C TRP A 49 1.60 10.74 -3.49
N GLU A 50 2.19 11.89 -3.81
CA GLU A 50 3.44 12.34 -3.19
C GLU A 50 3.24 12.67 -1.70
N ARG A 51 2.20 13.45 -1.35
CA ARG A 51 1.88 13.82 0.05
C ARG A 51 1.60 12.61 0.94
N CYS A 52 0.99 11.58 0.38
CA CYS A 52 0.67 10.34 1.07
C CYS A 52 1.81 9.31 1.03
N TYR A 53 2.93 9.65 0.38
CA TYR A 53 4.08 8.76 0.29
C TYR A 53 3.76 7.43 -0.39
N ALA A 54 3.01 7.49 -1.48
CA ALA A 54 2.53 6.30 -2.18
C ALA A 54 1.72 5.34 -1.27
N ASN A 55 0.97 5.88 -0.32
CA ASN A 55 0.07 5.10 0.54
C ASN A 55 -1.39 5.32 0.11
N PRO A 56 -2.01 4.35 -0.57
CA PRO A 56 -3.37 4.49 -1.09
C PRO A 56 -4.43 4.57 0.01
N ILE A 57 -4.23 3.94 1.17
CA ILE A 57 -5.16 4.04 2.31
C ILE A 57 -5.21 5.49 2.81
N ARG A 58 -4.03 6.11 2.98
CA ARG A 58 -3.94 7.51 3.37
C ARG A 58 -4.53 8.44 2.31
N MET A 59 -4.32 8.14 1.03
CA MET A 59 -4.94 8.88 -0.07
C MET A 59 -6.47 8.83 0.01
N LEU A 60 -7.05 7.65 0.22
CA LEU A 60 -8.49 7.46 0.36
C LEU A 60 -9.07 8.20 1.59
N GLY A 61 -8.26 8.43 2.61
CA GLY A 61 -8.63 9.25 3.77
C GLY A 61 -8.54 10.76 3.55
N LEU A 62 -7.83 11.23 2.53
CA LEU A 62 -7.57 12.66 2.26
C LEU A 62 -8.17 13.19 0.96
N ILE A 63 -8.62 12.31 0.07
CA ILE A 63 -9.29 12.69 -1.18
C ILE A 63 -10.61 13.39 -0.91
N SER A 64 -10.99 14.36 -1.73
CA SER A 64 -12.28 15.03 -1.53
C SER A 64 -13.47 14.14 -1.89
N GLN A 65 -14.62 14.37 -1.22
CA GLN A 65 -15.85 13.64 -1.51
C GLN A 65 -16.34 13.92 -2.93
N GLU A 66 -16.15 15.16 -3.42
CA GLU A 66 -16.48 15.58 -4.77
C GLU A 66 -15.72 14.72 -5.79
N ARG A 67 -14.40 14.55 -5.57
CA ARG A 67 -13.58 13.73 -6.47
C ARG A 67 -14.02 12.27 -6.48
N LEU A 68 -14.32 11.70 -5.33
CA LEU A 68 -14.86 10.33 -5.26
C LEU A 68 -16.19 10.22 -6.01
N THR A 69 -17.05 11.24 -5.93
CA THR A 69 -18.33 11.26 -6.64
C THR A 69 -18.11 11.34 -8.15
N GLU A 70 -17.20 12.19 -8.64
CA GLU A 70 -16.83 12.27 -10.07
C GLU A 70 -16.37 10.91 -10.60
N LEU A 71 -15.51 10.21 -9.86
CA LEU A 71 -14.98 8.90 -10.26
C LEU A 71 -16.06 7.83 -10.39
N THR A 72 -17.23 7.99 -9.76
CA THR A 72 -18.35 7.05 -9.93
C THR A 72 -19.02 7.13 -11.28
N THR A 73 -18.75 8.19 -12.05
CA THR A 73 -19.29 8.43 -13.40
C THR A 73 -18.21 8.40 -14.49
N ASP A 74 -16.95 8.16 -14.12
CA ASP A 74 -15.84 7.99 -15.07
C ASP A 74 -15.74 6.52 -15.50
N ASP A 75 -16.34 6.18 -16.65
CA ASP A 75 -16.35 4.82 -17.18
C ASP A 75 -14.93 4.27 -17.41
N GLY A 76 -13.99 5.12 -17.81
CA GLY A 76 -12.58 4.73 -18.00
C GLY A 76 -11.87 4.40 -16.68
N PHE A 77 -12.20 5.12 -15.60
CA PHE A 77 -11.71 4.80 -14.27
C PHE A 77 -12.35 3.52 -13.72
N LEU A 78 -13.65 3.39 -13.86
CA LEU A 78 -14.39 2.22 -13.39
C LEU A 78 -13.93 0.94 -14.09
N ALA A 79 -13.77 0.97 -15.42
CA ALA A 79 -13.22 -0.17 -16.15
C ALA A 79 -11.79 -0.52 -15.72
N HIS A 80 -10.97 0.47 -15.34
CA HIS A 80 -9.64 0.22 -14.79
C HIS A 80 -9.72 -0.42 -13.40
N LEU A 81 -10.59 0.08 -12.53
CA LEU A 81 -10.83 -0.49 -11.20
C LEU A 81 -11.29 -1.95 -11.30
N ASP A 82 -12.25 -2.24 -12.17
CA ASP A 82 -12.78 -3.58 -12.36
C ASP A 82 -11.69 -4.57 -12.84
N ARG A 83 -10.83 -4.15 -13.77
CA ARG A 83 -9.70 -4.97 -14.22
C ARG A 83 -8.71 -5.26 -13.10
N VAL A 84 -8.32 -4.23 -12.33
CA VAL A 84 -7.38 -4.39 -11.20
C VAL A 84 -7.99 -5.28 -10.12
N ALA A 85 -9.27 -5.10 -9.80
CA ALA A 85 -9.98 -5.92 -8.83
C ALA A 85 -10.08 -7.39 -9.27
N ALA A 86 -10.39 -7.63 -10.55
CA ALA A 86 -10.41 -8.98 -11.13
C ALA A 86 -9.01 -9.62 -11.13
N LYS A 87 -7.97 -8.85 -11.45
CA LYS A 87 -6.58 -9.31 -11.44
C LYS A 87 -6.12 -9.70 -10.03
N LEU A 88 -6.48 -8.91 -9.00
CA LEU A 88 -6.22 -9.27 -7.62
C LEU A 88 -6.95 -10.56 -7.23
N SER A 89 -8.23 -10.71 -7.59
CA SER A 89 -8.99 -11.94 -7.31
C SER A 89 -8.32 -13.14 -7.97
N GLY A 90 -7.98 -13.03 -9.26
CA GLY A 90 -7.25 -14.09 -9.96
C GLY A 90 -5.90 -14.41 -9.34
N TYR A 91 -5.18 -13.38 -8.85
CA TYR A 91 -3.92 -13.58 -8.12
C TYR A 91 -4.12 -14.40 -6.85
N MET A 92 -5.15 -14.10 -6.06
CA MET A 92 -5.44 -14.76 -4.79
C MET A 92 -5.97 -16.19 -4.96
N GLU A 93 -6.64 -16.49 -6.07
CA GLU A 93 -7.31 -17.77 -6.33
C GLU A 93 -6.48 -18.72 -7.22
N ARG A 94 -5.42 -18.22 -7.85
CA ARG A 94 -4.62 -18.99 -8.79
C ARG A 94 -3.95 -20.20 -8.13
N SER A 95 -3.81 -21.26 -8.90
CA SER A 95 -2.92 -22.36 -8.54
C SER A 95 -1.47 -21.88 -8.60
N THR A 96 -0.74 -22.06 -7.51
CA THR A 96 0.65 -21.63 -7.36
C THR A 96 1.60 -22.80 -7.47
N TRP A 97 2.90 -22.52 -7.67
CA TRP A 97 3.92 -23.56 -7.67
C TRP A 97 3.85 -24.42 -6.39
N PHE A 98 3.72 -23.79 -5.23
CA PHE A 98 3.67 -24.52 -3.96
C PHE A 98 2.43 -25.41 -3.87
N SER A 99 1.25 -24.91 -4.25
CA SER A 99 0.01 -25.70 -4.20
C SER A 99 0.04 -26.90 -5.15
N GLN A 100 0.70 -26.77 -6.31
CA GLN A 100 0.82 -27.85 -7.29
C GLN A 100 1.83 -28.93 -6.88
N THR A 101 2.92 -28.53 -6.20
CA THR A 101 4.01 -29.45 -5.87
C THR A 101 3.91 -30.02 -4.46
N HIS A 102 3.13 -29.39 -3.57
CA HIS A 102 3.08 -29.68 -2.14
C HIS A 102 1.64 -29.79 -1.59
N GLU A 103 0.69 -30.29 -2.36
CA GLU A 103 -0.75 -30.36 -2.00
C GLU A 103 -1.07 -30.95 -0.62
N LYS A 104 -0.23 -31.86 -0.13
CA LYS A 104 -0.41 -32.53 1.17
C LYS A 104 0.50 -32.00 2.27
N ASN A 105 1.21 -30.91 2.03
CA ASN A 105 2.20 -30.41 2.98
C ASN A 105 1.55 -29.51 4.03
N SER A 106 1.77 -29.82 5.31
CA SER A 106 1.37 -28.99 6.44
C SER A 106 2.38 -27.89 6.79
N LEU A 107 3.38 -27.64 5.90
CA LEU A 107 4.40 -26.62 6.13
C LEU A 107 3.74 -25.27 6.45
N ARG A 108 4.29 -24.63 7.47
CA ARG A 108 4.05 -23.21 7.79
C ARG A 108 5.39 -22.55 8.07
N VAL A 109 5.64 -21.42 7.46
CA VAL A 109 6.90 -20.70 7.59
C VAL A 109 6.68 -19.40 8.36
N GLY A 110 7.43 -19.22 9.46
CA GLY A 110 7.52 -17.96 10.17
C GLY A 110 8.80 -17.24 9.76
N TYR A 111 8.68 -16.02 9.22
CA TYR A 111 9.82 -15.20 8.82
C TYR A 111 9.94 -14.01 9.76
N PHE A 112 10.96 -14.02 10.60
CA PHE A 112 11.24 -12.96 11.56
C PHE A 112 12.36 -12.07 11.03
N CYS A 113 12.06 -10.79 10.85
CA CYS A 113 13.03 -9.79 10.44
C CYS A 113 12.72 -8.45 11.11
N ALA A 114 13.73 -7.68 11.46
CA ALA A 114 13.54 -6.36 12.03
C ALA A 114 13.02 -5.34 11.02
N GLU A 115 13.21 -5.61 9.72
CA GLU A 115 12.91 -4.69 8.61
C GLU A 115 12.24 -5.42 7.46
N PHE A 116 11.21 -4.79 6.85
CA PHE A 116 10.59 -5.24 5.62
C PHE A 116 10.38 -4.06 4.67
N GLY A 117 11.21 -3.96 3.63
CA GLY A 117 11.11 -2.94 2.59
C GLY A 117 10.14 -3.35 1.48
N ILE A 118 8.84 -3.18 1.71
CA ILE A 118 7.80 -3.59 0.76
C ILE A 118 7.43 -2.43 -0.16
N VAL A 119 7.23 -1.24 0.41
CA VAL A 119 6.83 -0.02 -0.29
C VAL A 119 7.25 1.22 0.50
N GLU A 120 7.48 2.33 -0.18
CA GLU A 120 7.93 3.60 0.41
C GLU A 120 6.99 4.18 1.48
N GLY A 121 5.70 3.87 1.39
CA GLY A 121 4.70 4.29 2.38
C GLY A 121 4.82 3.57 3.72
N LEU A 122 5.46 2.40 3.76
CA LEU A 122 5.71 1.60 4.96
C LEU A 122 7.20 1.71 5.35
N ARG A 123 7.49 2.59 6.30
CA ARG A 123 8.87 2.96 6.66
C ARG A 123 9.44 2.11 7.78
N PHE A 124 9.40 0.81 7.61
CA PHE A 124 9.91 -0.17 8.58
C PHE A 124 11.26 -0.74 8.15
N TYR A 125 11.97 -0.05 7.27
CA TYR A 125 13.27 -0.46 6.76
C TYR A 125 14.18 0.74 6.52
N SER A 126 15.47 0.50 6.45
CA SER A 126 16.46 1.55 6.17
C SER A 126 17.47 1.18 5.08
N GLY A 127 17.65 -0.08 4.77
CA GLY A 127 18.69 -0.50 3.85
C GLY A 127 18.44 -1.85 3.19
N GLY A 128 19.51 -2.47 2.71
CA GLY A 128 19.47 -3.69 1.91
C GLY A 128 18.85 -4.89 2.62
N LEU A 129 18.96 -4.99 3.95
CA LEU A 129 18.31 -6.04 4.73
C LEU A 129 16.79 -6.01 4.54
N GLY A 130 16.19 -4.82 4.69
CA GLY A 130 14.75 -4.65 4.53
C GLY A 130 14.30 -4.87 3.09
N ILE A 131 15.06 -4.40 2.11
CA ILE A 131 14.76 -4.62 0.68
C ILE A 131 14.78 -6.11 0.35
N LEU A 132 15.81 -6.84 0.77
CA LEU A 132 15.87 -8.30 0.56
C LEU A 132 14.70 -9.02 1.23
N ALA A 133 14.35 -8.64 2.46
CA ALA A 133 13.23 -9.23 3.19
C ALA A 133 11.89 -8.95 2.48
N GLY A 134 11.68 -7.73 1.97
CA GLY A 134 10.50 -7.36 1.20
C GLY A 134 10.38 -8.14 -0.11
N ASP A 135 11.46 -8.23 -0.88
CA ASP A 135 11.49 -9.00 -2.13
C ASP A 135 11.26 -10.49 -1.89
N HIS A 136 11.80 -11.02 -0.79
CA HIS A 136 11.56 -12.41 -0.38
C HIS A 136 10.08 -12.66 -0.11
N LEU A 137 9.38 -11.74 0.58
CA LEU A 137 7.94 -11.86 0.81
C LEU A 137 7.12 -11.82 -0.47
N LYS A 138 7.46 -10.91 -1.40
CA LYS A 138 6.79 -10.80 -2.70
C LYS A 138 6.97 -12.11 -3.50
N SER A 139 8.19 -12.63 -3.56
CA SER A 139 8.49 -13.89 -4.24
C SER A 139 7.78 -15.09 -3.57
N ALA A 140 7.76 -15.14 -2.24
CA ALA A 140 7.05 -16.18 -1.50
C ALA A 140 5.53 -16.14 -1.79
N SER A 141 4.96 -14.94 -1.86
CA SER A 141 3.56 -14.72 -2.25
C SER A 141 3.29 -15.22 -3.67
N ASP A 142 4.18 -14.90 -4.62
CA ASP A 142 4.05 -15.34 -6.01
C ASP A 142 4.12 -16.87 -6.15
N LEU A 143 4.95 -17.51 -5.37
CA LEU A 143 5.08 -18.97 -5.34
C LEU A 143 4.00 -19.66 -4.50
N GLY A 144 3.20 -18.91 -3.73
CA GLY A 144 2.16 -19.44 -2.84
C GLY A 144 2.69 -20.15 -1.60
N ILE A 145 3.89 -19.78 -1.15
CA ILE A 145 4.48 -20.36 0.06
C ILE A 145 3.68 -19.89 1.29
N PRO A 146 3.21 -20.80 2.17
CA PRO A 146 2.43 -20.45 3.36
C PRO A 146 3.32 -19.82 4.43
N MET A 147 3.69 -18.54 4.21
CA MET A 147 4.62 -17.78 5.04
C MET A 147 3.90 -16.64 5.77
N ALA A 148 4.19 -16.50 7.06
CA ALA A 148 3.81 -15.33 7.85
C ALA A 148 5.06 -14.57 8.26
N ALA A 149 5.09 -13.26 7.99
CA ALA A 149 6.19 -12.39 8.37
C ALA A 149 5.87 -11.65 9.67
N LEU A 150 6.84 -11.58 10.56
CA LEU A 150 6.76 -10.80 11.79
C LEU A 150 7.95 -9.85 11.85
N GLY A 151 7.65 -8.56 12.05
CA GLY A 151 8.64 -7.49 12.13
C GLY A 151 8.31 -6.49 13.21
N LEU A 152 9.19 -5.49 13.35
CA LEU A 152 9.00 -4.39 14.27
C LEU A 152 8.31 -3.22 13.58
N ILE A 153 7.33 -2.61 14.24
CA ILE A 153 6.72 -1.36 13.81
C ILE A 153 7.32 -0.22 14.64
N TYR A 154 7.87 0.75 13.94
CA TYR A 154 8.40 1.97 14.54
C TYR A 154 7.42 3.11 14.32
N ARG A 155 7.00 3.78 15.40
CA ARG A 155 6.15 4.97 15.30
C ARG A 155 6.80 6.07 14.46
N ARG A 156 8.12 6.22 14.56
CA ARG A 156 8.96 7.04 13.70
C ARG A 156 9.95 6.12 13.03
N GLY A 157 9.66 5.74 11.80
CA GLY A 157 10.52 4.91 11.00
C GLY A 157 11.71 5.68 10.44
N TYR A 158 12.25 5.23 9.29
CA TYR A 158 13.38 5.88 8.66
C TYR A 158 13.06 7.33 8.29
N PHE A 159 13.98 8.26 8.61
CA PHE A 159 13.79 9.70 8.36
C PHE A 159 13.83 10.04 6.88
N ARG A 160 13.32 11.22 6.53
CA ARG A 160 13.44 11.81 5.19
C ARG A 160 14.49 12.87 5.17
N GLN A 161 15.25 12.87 4.08
CA GLN A 161 16.23 13.88 3.77
C GLN A 161 15.69 14.77 2.64
N TYR A 162 15.90 16.07 2.74
CA TYR A 162 15.61 17.04 1.70
C TYR A 162 16.61 18.17 1.78
N LEU A 163 16.75 18.93 0.69
CA LEU A 163 17.56 20.13 0.66
C LEU A 163 16.67 21.35 0.89
N ASN A 164 17.11 22.27 1.75
CA ASN A 164 16.46 23.56 1.89
C ASN A 164 16.83 24.49 0.72
N ALA A 165 16.31 25.73 0.71
CA ALA A 165 16.56 26.71 -0.35
C ALA A 165 18.04 27.09 -0.51
N ASP A 166 18.85 26.94 0.54
CA ASP A 166 20.28 27.24 0.56
C ASP A 166 21.14 26.02 0.20
N GLY A 167 20.51 24.88 -0.13
CA GLY A 167 21.20 23.64 -0.50
C GLY A 167 21.70 22.80 0.68
N TRP A 168 21.31 23.14 1.92
CA TRP A 168 21.67 22.36 3.10
C TRP A 168 20.71 21.20 3.33
N GLN A 169 21.27 20.05 3.67
CA GLN A 169 20.47 18.87 4.05
C GLN A 169 19.65 19.16 5.30
N GLN A 170 18.39 18.80 5.21
CA GLN A 170 17.43 18.82 6.31
C GLN A 170 16.84 17.42 6.47
N GLU A 171 16.22 17.15 7.60
CA GLU A 171 15.60 15.87 7.90
C GLU A 171 14.21 16.06 8.53
N SER A 172 13.33 15.12 8.26
CA SER A 172 12.03 15.05 8.90
C SER A 172 11.72 13.62 9.33
N TYR A 173 10.99 13.50 10.44
CA TYR A 173 10.64 12.23 11.08
C TYR A 173 9.12 12.07 11.07
N PRO A 174 8.52 11.67 9.92
CA PRO A 174 7.09 11.45 9.87
C PRO A 174 6.70 10.28 10.76
N GLU A 175 5.60 10.45 11.49
CA GLU A 175 5.02 9.35 12.28
C GLU A 175 4.26 8.39 11.36
N ALA A 176 4.31 7.09 11.70
CA ALA A 176 3.47 6.08 11.08
C ALA A 176 2.06 6.20 11.66
N ASP A 177 1.06 6.37 10.78
CA ASP A 177 -0.37 6.52 11.09
C ASP A 177 -1.11 5.21 10.86
#